data_6be4a756e98d60907a7697b073d5c14b
#
_entry.id   6be4a756e98d60907a7697b073d5c14b
#
_cell.length_a   1.000
_cell.length_b   1.000
_cell.length_c   1.000
_cell.angle_alpha   90.00
_cell.angle_beta   90.00
_cell.angle_gamma   90.00
#
_symmetry.space_group_name_H-M   'P 1'
#
loop_
_entity.id
_entity.type
_entity.pdbx_description
1 polymer ?
#
loop_
_entity_poly.entity_id
_entity_poly.type
_entity_poly.pdbx_seq_one_letter_code
_entity_poly.pdbx_strand_id
1 'polypeptide(L)'
;MATIPSRAALLVETSWLADHLGDPGLAVVDIRGSIKPATAPKPHYAPKRGEYLDAHIPGAVFVDWTEDIIEPTAPVPMTLAGPARFKALMERLGIGDETEVVAYDDSGGLAPRLWWALNYYGHGEVRLLDGGWTKWVAEGRPVTAALPAPGAAVFTPRVEPGWRATMADVKRAMNEGRVALVDCRSREEWRGEIGRGEQKGRIPASKNVPSVKALEGEFRTWKRPEEIRALYAGGEVTPDRPVITYCNAGVSAAVGLFALKLAGFPAVTNYAGSWYEWESDPANPIEKG
;
A
#
# COMPACT_ATOMS: atom_id res chain seq x y z
N MET A 1 7.67 6.61 23.92
CA MET A 1 8.31 6.17 22.68
C MET A 1 7.32 5.24 22.00
N ALA A 2 6.97 5.48 20.73
CA ALA A 2 6.13 4.54 20.00
C ALA A 2 6.88 3.21 19.85
N THR A 3 6.23 2.11 20.22
CA THR A 3 6.82 0.77 20.12
C THR A 3 6.99 0.43 18.64
N ILE A 4 8.20 0.07 18.21
CA ILE A 4 8.45 -0.42 16.86
C ILE A 4 7.75 -1.77 16.73
N PRO A 5 6.81 -1.94 15.78
CA PRO A 5 6.12 -3.21 15.62
C PRO A 5 7.12 -4.31 15.21
N SER A 6 6.96 -5.49 15.75
CA SER A 6 7.73 -6.66 15.32
C SER A 6 7.34 -7.06 13.88
N ARG A 7 8.21 -7.81 13.18
CA ARG A 7 7.86 -8.36 11.84
C ARG A 7 6.56 -9.16 11.91
N ALA A 8 6.38 -9.98 12.93
CA ALA A 8 5.18 -10.80 13.13
C ALA A 8 3.89 -9.99 13.39
N ALA A 9 4.01 -8.73 13.84
CA ALA A 9 2.86 -7.83 13.97
C ALA A 9 2.42 -7.21 12.63
N LEU A 10 3.23 -7.34 11.58
CA LEU A 10 2.97 -6.75 10.26
C LEU A 10 2.80 -7.80 9.17
N LEU A 11 3.45 -8.96 9.31
CA LEU A 11 3.50 -10.02 8.31
C LEU A 11 3.11 -11.37 8.90
N VAL A 12 2.45 -12.18 8.10
CA VAL A 12 2.21 -13.60 8.38
C VAL A 12 2.83 -14.47 7.29
N GLU A 13 3.35 -15.63 7.70
CA GLU A 13 3.81 -16.67 6.77
C GLU A 13 2.61 -17.44 6.20
N THR A 14 2.81 -18.01 5.02
CA THR A 14 1.80 -18.86 4.37
C THR A 14 1.41 -20.07 5.22
N SER A 15 2.34 -20.64 6.00
CA SER A 15 2.07 -21.73 6.96
C SER A 15 1.13 -21.26 8.07
N TRP A 16 1.41 -20.08 8.65
CA TRP A 16 0.54 -19.53 9.68
C TRP A 16 -0.89 -19.36 9.17
N LEU A 17 -1.06 -18.73 8.00
CA LEU A 17 -2.40 -18.51 7.44
C LEU A 17 -3.11 -19.85 7.14
N ALA A 18 -2.38 -20.85 6.63
CA ALA A 18 -2.97 -22.17 6.36
C ALA A 18 -3.53 -22.86 7.62
N ASP A 19 -2.83 -22.69 8.75
CA ASP A 19 -3.24 -23.27 10.04
C ASP A 19 -4.41 -22.50 10.69
N HIS A 20 -4.68 -21.24 10.26
CA HIS A 20 -5.72 -20.37 10.82
C HIS A 20 -6.89 -20.11 9.87
N LEU A 21 -6.94 -20.77 8.70
CA LEU A 21 -8.08 -20.64 7.79
C LEU A 21 -9.38 -21.09 8.48
N GLY A 22 -10.36 -20.19 8.47
CA GLY A 22 -11.66 -20.44 9.09
C GLY A 22 -11.73 -20.09 10.58
N ASP A 23 -10.67 -19.56 11.18
CA ASP A 23 -10.72 -19.07 12.56
C ASP A 23 -11.77 -17.98 12.72
N PRO A 24 -12.59 -18.02 13.78
CA PRO A 24 -13.52 -16.94 14.08
C PRO A 24 -12.78 -15.60 14.27
N GLY A 25 -13.28 -14.55 13.61
CA GLY A 25 -12.68 -13.23 13.71
C GLY A 25 -11.50 -12.97 12.76
N LEU A 26 -11.08 -13.93 11.94
CA LEU A 26 -10.09 -13.73 10.88
C LEU A 26 -10.78 -13.51 9.53
N ALA A 27 -10.46 -12.40 8.88
CA ALA A 27 -10.84 -12.12 7.49
C ALA A 27 -9.61 -12.14 6.58
N VAL A 28 -9.67 -12.97 5.53
CA VAL A 28 -8.65 -13.00 4.47
C VAL A 28 -9.12 -12.15 3.31
N VAL A 29 -8.29 -11.22 2.82
CA VAL A 29 -8.65 -10.28 1.76
C VAL A 29 -7.74 -10.43 0.56
N ASP A 30 -8.33 -10.80 -0.57
CA ASP A 30 -7.68 -10.80 -1.89
C ASP A 30 -7.80 -9.41 -2.53
N ILE A 31 -6.67 -8.77 -2.76
CA ILE A 31 -6.61 -7.47 -3.45
C ILE A 31 -5.72 -7.57 -4.71
N ARG A 32 -5.68 -8.74 -5.34
CA ARG A 32 -4.89 -8.95 -6.55
C ARG A 32 -5.29 -8.02 -7.68
N GLY A 33 -4.26 -7.57 -8.39
CA GLY A 33 -4.42 -6.68 -9.51
C GLY A 33 -3.10 -6.43 -10.23
N SER A 34 -3.13 -5.54 -11.20
CA SER A 34 -1.95 -5.21 -11.98
C SER A 34 -1.72 -3.71 -12.07
N ILE A 35 -0.45 -3.33 -12.02
CA ILE A 35 0.05 -1.99 -12.33
C ILE A 35 0.99 -2.14 -13.53
N LYS A 36 0.55 -1.71 -14.70
CA LYS A 36 1.37 -1.76 -15.90
C LYS A 36 2.47 -0.70 -15.85
N PRO A 37 3.60 -0.88 -16.57
CA PRO A 37 4.61 0.15 -16.74
C PRO A 37 4.03 1.47 -17.27
N ALA A 38 4.69 2.61 -16.96
CA ALA A 38 4.25 3.92 -17.43
C ALA A 38 4.24 4.05 -18.98
N THR A 39 5.06 3.25 -19.65
CA THR A 39 5.15 3.17 -21.12
C THR A 39 4.11 2.29 -21.77
N ALA A 40 3.33 1.53 -21.00
CA ALA A 40 2.29 0.66 -21.53
C ALA A 40 1.03 1.46 -21.90
N PRO A 41 0.17 0.93 -22.82
CA PRO A 41 -1.14 1.52 -23.09
C PRO A 41 -2.03 1.56 -21.85
N LYS A 42 -2.82 2.62 -21.69
CA LYS A 42 -3.86 2.72 -20.66
C LYS A 42 -4.98 1.68 -20.91
N PRO A 43 -5.70 1.21 -19.87
CA PRO A 43 -5.53 1.59 -18.47
C PRO A 43 -4.26 0.96 -17.86
N HIS A 44 -3.59 1.72 -16.97
CA HIS A 44 -2.39 1.24 -16.27
C HIS A 44 -2.73 0.40 -15.04
N TYR A 45 -3.94 0.48 -14.55
CA TYR A 45 -4.43 -0.15 -13.32
C TYR A 45 -5.60 -1.06 -13.65
N ALA A 46 -5.57 -2.28 -13.15
CA ALA A 46 -6.67 -3.23 -13.34
C ALA A 46 -6.76 -4.20 -12.15
N PRO A 47 -7.99 -4.56 -11.72
CA PRO A 47 -8.20 -5.64 -10.76
C PRO A 47 -8.01 -7.00 -11.43
N LYS A 48 -7.72 -8.03 -10.65
CA LYS A 48 -7.68 -9.43 -11.11
C LYS A 48 -8.89 -10.23 -10.61
N ARG A 49 -10.08 -9.64 -10.78
CA ARG A 49 -11.33 -10.27 -10.34
C ARG A 49 -11.60 -11.60 -11.04
N GLY A 50 -11.23 -11.76 -12.30
CA GLY A 50 -11.36 -13.03 -13.04
C GLY A 50 -10.54 -14.12 -12.40
N GLU A 51 -9.25 -13.84 -12.14
CA GLU A 51 -8.35 -14.78 -11.50
C GLU A 51 -8.78 -15.13 -10.06
N TYR A 52 -9.40 -14.19 -9.33
CA TYR A 52 -10.01 -14.48 -8.02
C TYR A 52 -11.19 -15.46 -8.16
N LEU A 53 -12.06 -15.26 -9.14
CA LEU A 53 -13.22 -16.14 -9.37
C LEU A 53 -12.77 -17.56 -9.80
N ASP A 54 -11.66 -17.66 -10.54
CA ASP A 54 -11.10 -18.95 -10.93
C ASP A 54 -10.46 -19.67 -9.75
N ALA A 55 -9.67 -18.95 -8.93
CA ALA A 55 -9.02 -19.51 -7.75
C ALA A 55 -8.57 -18.41 -6.75
N HIS A 56 -8.82 -18.64 -5.48
CA HIS A 56 -8.37 -17.80 -4.37
C HIS A 56 -8.11 -18.62 -3.10
N ILE A 57 -7.51 -18.02 -2.06
CA ILE A 57 -7.33 -18.66 -0.74
C ILE A 57 -8.70 -18.91 -0.12
N PRO A 58 -8.99 -20.11 0.41
CA PRO A 58 -10.30 -20.43 0.97
C PRO A 58 -10.77 -19.38 1.98
N GLY A 59 -12.02 -18.93 1.81
CA GLY A 59 -12.62 -17.88 2.65
C GLY A 59 -12.23 -16.45 2.32
N ALA A 60 -11.30 -16.22 1.41
CA ALA A 60 -10.88 -14.87 1.06
C ALA A 60 -11.99 -14.09 0.34
N VAL A 61 -12.25 -12.86 0.80
CA VAL A 61 -13.11 -11.87 0.12
C VAL A 61 -12.29 -11.03 -0.85
N PHE A 62 -12.91 -10.55 -1.93
CA PHE A 62 -12.21 -9.76 -2.94
C PHE A 62 -12.45 -8.26 -2.78
N VAL A 63 -11.37 -7.48 -2.92
CA VAL A 63 -11.39 -6.02 -3.02
C VAL A 63 -10.89 -5.59 -4.39
N ASP A 64 -11.75 -4.92 -5.15
CA ASP A 64 -11.34 -4.20 -6.34
C ASP A 64 -10.66 -2.89 -5.93
N TRP A 65 -9.33 -2.89 -6.00
CA TRP A 65 -8.53 -1.75 -5.56
C TRP A 65 -8.68 -0.51 -6.44
N THR A 66 -9.27 -0.65 -7.63
CA THR A 66 -9.51 0.44 -8.57
C THR A 66 -10.90 1.07 -8.43
N GLU A 67 -11.78 0.45 -7.61
CA GLU A 67 -13.16 0.92 -7.40
C GLU A 67 -13.55 0.94 -5.92
N ASP A 68 -13.34 -0.15 -5.19
CA ASP A 68 -13.90 -0.32 -3.84
C ASP A 68 -13.30 0.63 -2.81
N ILE A 69 -11.96 0.80 -2.82
CA ILE A 69 -11.22 1.60 -1.83
C ILE A 69 -10.91 3.02 -2.29
N ILE A 70 -11.50 3.46 -3.40
CA ILE A 70 -11.29 4.81 -3.92
C ILE A 70 -12.60 5.61 -3.96
N GLU A 71 -12.45 6.93 -4.07
CA GLU A 71 -13.53 7.87 -4.35
C GLU A 71 -13.57 8.15 -5.86
N PRO A 72 -14.49 7.52 -6.61
CA PRO A 72 -14.47 7.57 -8.08
C PRO A 72 -14.76 8.98 -8.63
N THR A 73 -15.42 9.83 -7.86
CA THR A 73 -15.78 11.20 -8.24
C THR A 73 -14.73 12.23 -7.84
N ALA A 74 -13.63 11.81 -7.18
CA ALA A 74 -12.58 12.72 -6.79
C ALA A 74 -11.82 13.26 -8.01
N PRO A 75 -11.42 14.55 -8.00
CA PRO A 75 -10.66 15.15 -9.09
C PRO A 75 -9.26 14.54 -9.25
N VAL A 76 -8.69 14.03 -8.17
CA VAL A 76 -7.40 13.33 -8.17
C VAL A 76 -7.64 11.83 -8.29
N PRO A 77 -7.09 11.17 -9.32
CA PRO A 77 -7.26 9.73 -9.50
C PRO A 77 -6.77 8.93 -8.29
N MET A 78 -7.44 7.81 -8.00
CA MET A 78 -7.08 6.90 -6.91
C MET A 78 -7.14 7.53 -5.50
N THR A 79 -7.86 8.65 -5.35
CA THR A 79 -8.15 9.21 -4.02
C THR A 79 -8.83 8.14 -3.15
N LEU A 80 -8.36 7.99 -1.90
CA LEU A 80 -8.95 7.04 -0.96
C LEU A 80 -10.43 7.38 -0.70
N ALA A 81 -11.28 6.36 -0.69
CA ALA A 81 -12.70 6.46 -0.35
C ALA A 81 -12.90 7.16 1.00
N GLY A 82 -13.89 8.01 1.09
CA GLY A 82 -14.28 8.66 2.34
C GLY A 82 -14.75 7.66 3.41
N PRO A 83 -14.82 8.08 4.69
CA PRO A 83 -15.08 7.16 5.80
C PRO A 83 -16.39 6.39 5.67
N ALA A 84 -17.45 7.02 5.16
CA ALA A 84 -18.76 6.35 4.99
C ALA A 84 -18.71 5.23 3.93
N ARG A 85 -18.03 5.48 2.80
CA ARG A 85 -17.85 4.50 1.72
C ARG A 85 -16.93 3.36 2.17
N PHE A 86 -15.83 3.70 2.88
CA PHE A 86 -14.90 2.71 3.41
C PHE A 86 -15.56 1.83 4.47
N LYS A 87 -16.39 2.41 5.38
CA LYS A 87 -17.22 1.67 6.33
C LYS A 87 -18.12 0.65 5.63
N ALA A 88 -18.91 1.10 4.66
CA ALA A 88 -19.81 0.24 3.91
C ALA A 88 -19.08 -0.92 3.20
N LEU A 89 -17.87 -0.67 2.69
CA LEU A 89 -17.02 -1.70 2.13
C LEU A 89 -16.60 -2.73 3.18
N MET A 90 -16.05 -2.31 4.32
CA MET A 90 -15.59 -3.22 5.38
C MET A 90 -16.75 -4.08 5.90
N GLU A 91 -17.91 -3.50 6.17
CA GLU A 91 -19.11 -4.23 6.61
C GLU A 91 -19.59 -5.24 5.57
N ARG A 92 -19.58 -4.88 4.29
CA ARG A 92 -19.90 -5.80 3.18
C ARG A 92 -18.94 -7.00 3.11
N LEU A 93 -17.68 -6.79 3.49
CA LEU A 93 -16.64 -7.84 3.52
C LEU A 93 -16.65 -8.65 4.84
N GLY A 94 -17.55 -8.35 5.77
CA GLY A 94 -17.59 -9.00 7.09
C GLY A 94 -16.45 -8.55 8.02
N ILE A 95 -15.86 -7.38 7.77
CA ILE A 95 -14.76 -6.83 8.58
C ILE A 95 -15.36 -5.80 9.55
N GLY A 96 -15.28 -6.09 10.84
CA GLY A 96 -15.68 -5.23 11.94
C GLY A 96 -14.50 -4.71 12.76
N ASP A 97 -14.81 -3.97 13.83
CA ASP A 97 -13.80 -3.33 14.69
C ASP A 97 -12.81 -4.33 15.33
N GLU A 98 -13.26 -5.57 15.62
CA GLU A 98 -12.48 -6.63 16.27
C GLU A 98 -11.94 -7.69 15.30
N THR A 99 -12.12 -7.50 13.98
CA THR A 99 -11.73 -8.49 12.98
C THR A 99 -10.23 -8.38 12.70
N GLU A 100 -9.50 -9.47 12.84
CA GLU A 100 -8.13 -9.54 12.32
C GLU A 100 -8.16 -9.69 10.80
N VAL A 101 -7.40 -8.86 10.09
CA VAL A 101 -7.35 -8.89 8.62
C VAL A 101 -5.99 -9.40 8.14
N VAL A 102 -5.99 -10.39 7.26
CA VAL A 102 -4.82 -10.77 6.48
C VAL A 102 -5.05 -10.43 5.01
N ALA A 103 -4.35 -9.41 4.52
CA ALA A 103 -4.46 -9.01 3.13
C ALA A 103 -3.33 -9.61 2.27
N TYR A 104 -3.67 -10.02 1.04
CA TYR A 104 -2.68 -10.50 0.09
C TYR A 104 -2.94 -9.99 -1.32
N ASP A 105 -1.86 -9.87 -2.07
CA ASP A 105 -1.85 -9.75 -3.53
C ASP A 105 -0.87 -10.78 -4.12
N ASP A 106 -0.58 -10.69 -5.40
CA ASP A 106 0.34 -11.62 -6.08
C ASP A 106 1.76 -11.06 -6.28
N SER A 107 2.00 -9.80 -5.97
CA SER A 107 3.25 -9.09 -6.29
C SER A 107 3.83 -8.25 -5.16
N GLY A 108 3.16 -8.19 -4.01
CA GLY A 108 3.53 -7.32 -2.88
C GLY A 108 3.36 -5.82 -3.16
N GLY A 109 2.58 -5.45 -4.17
CA GLY A 109 2.42 -4.06 -4.62
C GLY A 109 1.09 -3.41 -4.26
N LEU A 110 0.06 -4.18 -3.89
CA LEU A 110 -1.30 -3.69 -3.66
C LEU A 110 -1.79 -3.89 -2.22
N ALA A 111 -1.49 -5.03 -1.60
CA ALA A 111 -1.92 -5.31 -0.23
C ALA A 111 -1.48 -4.22 0.77
N PRO A 112 -0.29 -3.60 0.67
CA PRO A 112 0.09 -2.46 1.50
C PRO A 112 -0.85 -1.25 1.36
N ARG A 113 -1.54 -1.08 0.23
CA ARG A 113 -2.51 0.00 0.06
C ARG A 113 -3.74 -0.18 0.95
N LEU A 114 -4.26 -1.41 1.04
CA LEU A 114 -5.37 -1.74 1.95
C LEU A 114 -4.90 -1.67 3.41
N TRP A 115 -3.72 -2.22 3.73
CA TRP A 115 -3.13 -2.13 5.05
C TRP A 115 -3.02 -0.68 5.53
N TRP A 116 -2.52 0.24 4.68
CA TRP A 116 -2.44 1.65 4.99
C TRP A 116 -3.83 2.28 5.18
N ALA A 117 -4.81 1.94 4.35
CA ALA A 117 -6.16 2.48 4.45
C ALA A 117 -6.86 2.06 5.75
N LEU A 118 -6.71 0.79 6.17
CA LEU A 118 -7.21 0.29 7.45
C LEU A 118 -6.60 1.04 8.62
N ASN A 119 -5.26 1.18 8.66
CA ASN A 119 -4.58 1.96 9.70
C ASN A 119 -5.00 3.44 9.70
N TYR A 120 -5.19 4.05 8.52
CA TYR A 120 -5.67 5.42 8.42
C TYR A 120 -7.08 5.59 8.99
N TYR A 121 -7.92 4.55 8.90
CA TYR A 121 -9.26 4.53 9.50
C TYR A 121 -9.29 3.90 10.91
N GLY A 122 -8.12 3.75 11.55
CA GLY A 122 -8.00 3.36 12.96
C GLY A 122 -8.14 1.87 13.23
N HIS A 123 -8.08 1.02 12.18
CA HIS A 123 -8.09 -0.43 12.30
C HIS A 123 -6.67 -0.98 12.16
N GLY A 124 -6.02 -1.25 13.30
CA GLY A 124 -4.63 -1.70 13.36
C GLY A 124 -4.43 -3.22 13.27
N GLU A 125 -5.50 -4.01 13.44
CA GLU A 125 -5.45 -5.47 13.40
C GLU A 125 -5.39 -5.97 11.95
N VAL A 126 -4.34 -5.58 11.24
CA VAL A 126 -4.13 -5.93 9.84
C VAL A 126 -2.68 -6.32 9.57
N ARG A 127 -2.51 -7.47 8.94
CA ARG A 127 -1.20 -8.04 8.54
C ARG A 127 -1.21 -8.38 7.04
N LEU A 128 -0.03 -8.49 6.44
CA LEU A 128 0.13 -8.91 5.06
C LEU A 128 0.65 -10.35 5.00
N LEU A 129 0.18 -11.11 4.00
CA LEU A 129 0.70 -12.44 3.69
C LEU A 129 2.05 -12.28 2.97
N ASP A 130 3.14 -12.72 3.58
CA ASP A 130 4.49 -12.61 3.01
C ASP A 130 4.67 -13.57 1.82
N GLY A 131 4.97 -13.01 0.65
CA GLY A 131 5.01 -13.72 -0.63
C GLY A 131 3.65 -13.89 -1.33
N GLY A 132 2.56 -13.53 -0.66
CA GLY A 132 1.22 -13.43 -1.22
C GLY A 132 0.73 -14.70 -1.94
N TRP A 133 -0.12 -14.48 -2.95
CA TRP A 133 -0.70 -15.54 -3.76
C TRP A 133 0.36 -16.42 -4.47
N THR A 134 1.41 -15.81 -4.99
CA THR A 134 2.43 -16.53 -5.76
C THR A 134 3.12 -17.60 -4.90
N LYS A 135 3.52 -17.23 -3.68
CA LYS A 135 4.13 -18.19 -2.72
C LYS A 135 3.12 -19.22 -2.26
N TRP A 136 1.88 -18.82 -1.98
CA TRP A 136 0.81 -19.71 -1.54
C TRP A 136 0.59 -20.88 -2.51
N VAL A 137 0.46 -20.57 -3.80
CA VAL A 137 0.24 -21.57 -4.85
C VAL A 137 1.49 -22.41 -5.09
N ALA A 138 2.68 -21.82 -5.11
CA ALA A 138 3.94 -22.53 -5.31
C ALA A 138 4.22 -23.57 -4.20
N GLU A 139 3.71 -23.32 -2.98
CA GLU A 139 3.78 -24.29 -1.86
C GLU A 139 2.68 -25.36 -1.90
N GLY A 140 1.83 -25.37 -2.95
CA GLY A 140 0.75 -26.35 -3.10
C GLY A 140 -0.36 -26.21 -2.04
N ARG A 141 -0.54 -25.03 -1.47
CA ARG A 141 -1.56 -24.78 -0.45
C ARG A 141 -2.97 -24.76 -1.02
N PRO A 142 -4.02 -24.98 -0.19
CA PRO A 142 -5.40 -25.08 -0.65
C PRO A 142 -5.87 -23.83 -1.39
N VAL A 143 -6.57 -24.03 -2.50
CA VAL A 143 -7.26 -22.99 -3.27
C VAL A 143 -8.69 -23.38 -3.55
N THR A 144 -9.57 -22.43 -3.78
CA THR A 144 -10.98 -22.65 -4.09
C THR A 144 -11.52 -21.60 -5.06
N ALA A 145 -12.58 -21.94 -5.78
CA ALA A 145 -13.44 -21.01 -6.51
C ALA A 145 -14.76 -20.72 -5.76
N ALA A 146 -14.97 -21.36 -4.59
CA ALA A 146 -16.18 -21.18 -3.80
C ALA A 146 -16.17 -19.81 -3.12
N LEU A 147 -17.13 -18.95 -3.48
CA LEU A 147 -17.22 -17.60 -2.92
C LEU A 147 -17.60 -17.66 -1.43
N PRO A 148 -16.92 -16.86 -0.59
CA PRO A 148 -17.27 -16.76 0.82
C PRO A 148 -18.61 -16.05 1.02
N ALA A 149 -19.26 -16.34 2.15
CA ALA A 149 -20.45 -15.64 2.62
C ALA A 149 -20.10 -14.89 3.92
N PRO A 150 -19.61 -13.64 3.83
CA PRO A 150 -19.24 -12.86 5.00
C PRO A 150 -20.41 -12.68 5.96
N GLY A 151 -20.14 -12.78 7.27
CA GLY A 151 -21.12 -12.48 8.31
C GLY A 151 -21.38 -10.97 8.43
N ALA A 152 -22.42 -10.60 9.17
CA ALA A 152 -22.66 -9.21 9.51
C ALA A 152 -21.55 -8.66 10.41
N ALA A 153 -21.07 -7.45 10.11
CA ALA A 153 -20.03 -6.79 10.86
C ALA A 153 -20.36 -5.31 11.09
N VAL A 154 -19.74 -4.70 12.10
CA VAL A 154 -19.83 -3.26 12.37
C VAL A 154 -18.42 -2.69 12.36
N PHE A 155 -18.17 -1.78 11.44
CA PHE A 155 -16.88 -1.09 11.29
C PHE A 155 -17.06 0.40 11.63
N THR A 156 -16.22 0.90 12.53
CA THR A 156 -16.25 2.28 13.01
C THR A 156 -15.00 3.04 12.56
N PRO A 157 -15.01 3.73 11.42
CA PRO A 157 -13.83 4.44 10.95
C PRO A 157 -13.46 5.58 11.89
N ARG A 158 -12.22 5.58 12.38
CA ARG A 158 -11.59 6.63 13.18
C ARG A 158 -10.40 7.14 12.41
N VAL A 159 -10.54 8.36 11.87
CA VAL A 159 -9.45 8.93 11.05
C VAL A 159 -8.23 9.23 11.90
N GLU A 160 -7.11 8.62 11.54
CA GLU A 160 -5.79 8.78 12.15
C GLU A 160 -4.90 9.64 11.24
N PRO A 161 -4.84 10.98 11.45
CA PRO A 161 -4.14 11.89 10.53
C PRO A 161 -2.65 11.57 10.36
N GLY A 162 -2.03 10.95 11.35
CA GLY A 162 -0.61 10.54 11.31
C GLY A 162 -0.24 9.55 10.21
N TRP A 163 -1.22 8.98 9.48
CA TRP A 163 -0.97 8.06 8.38
C TRP A 163 -0.99 8.72 7.00
N ARG A 164 -1.49 9.95 6.91
CA ARG A 164 -1.67 10.65 5.62
C ARG A 164 -1.04 12.04 5.64
N ALA A 165 -0.18 12.35 4.68
CA ALA A 165 0.30 13.68 4.43
C ALA A 165 -0.58 14.39 3.38
N THR A 166 -0.72 15.70 3.51
CA THR A 166 -1.36 16.60 2.55
C THR A 166 -0.33 17.24 1.63
N MET A 167 -0.77 17.86 0.53
CA MET A 167 0.09 18.70 -0.32
C MET A 167 0.78 19.82 0.49
N ALA A 168 0.09 20.40 1.46
CA ALA A 168 0.66 21.44 2.32
C ALA A 168 1.81 20.91 3.18
N ASP A 169 1.70 19.66 3.68
CA ASP A 169 2.78 19.00 4.43
C ASP A 169 3.99 18.73 3.54
N VAL A 170 3.74 18.33 2.28
CA VAL A 170 4.82 18.12 1.30
C VAL A 170 5.53 19.43 0.95
N LYS A 171 4.78 20.52 0.70
CA LYS A 171 5.35 21.86 0.47
C LYS A 171 6.21 22.33 1.66
N ARG A 172 5.74 22.07 2.88
CA ARG A 172 6.49 22.38 4.10
C ARG A 172 7.76 21.55 4.21
N ALA A 173 7.65 20.23 3.98
CA ALA A 173 8.80 19.32 4.01
C ALA A 173 9.89 19.72 3.01
N MET A 174 9.49 20.08 1.79
CA MET A 174 10.39 20.55 0.74
C MET A 174 11.14 21.84 1.15
N ASN A 175 10.46 22.78 1.79
CA ASN A 175 11.04 24.08 2.14
C ASN A 175 11.91 24.02 3.41
N GLU A 176 11.51 23.26 4.43
CA GLU A 176 12.17 23.22 5.72
C GLU A 176 13.30 22.15 5.81
N GLY A 177 13.26 21.14 4.97
CA GLY A 177 14.24 20.07 4.95
C GLY A 177 14.28 19.18 6.20
N ARG A 178 13.29 19.30 7.11
CA ARG A 178 13.22 18.52 8.35
C ARG A 178 12.60 17.15 8.19
N VAL A 179 11.78 16.98 7.15
CA VAL A 179 11.10 15.75 6.79
C VAL A 179 11.69 15.23 5.49
N ALA A 180 11.99 13.94 5.42
CA ALA A 180 12.48 13.32 4.19
C ALA A 180 11.31 13.05 3.24
N LEU A 181 11.40 13.52 1.99
CA LEU A 181 10.47 13.17 0.92
C LEU A 181 11.03 11.98 0.13
N VAL A 182 10.26 10.90 0.04
CA VAL A 182 10.68 9.68 -0.67
C VAL A 182 9.77 9.40 -1.85
N ASP A 183 10.34 9.47 -3.06
CA ASP A 183 9.71 9.02 -4.29
C ASP A 183 9.86 7.50 -4.44
N CYS A 184 8.74 6.81 -4.38
CA CYS A 184 8.68 5.35 -4.48
C CYS A 184 8.52 4.83 -5.92
N ARG A 185 8.51 5.72 -6.93
CA ARG A 185 8.43 5.38 -8.36
C ARG A 185 9.76 4.84 -8.88
N SER A 186 9.77 4.41 -10.12
CA SER A 186 11.00 4.02 -10.80
C SER A 186 11.98 5.20 -10.92
N ARG A 187 13.26 4.88 -11.16
CA ARG A 187 14.30 5.91 -11.31
C ARG A 187 14.06 6.77 -12.55
N GLU A 188 13.55 6.16 -13.61
CA GLU A 188 13.23 6.83 -14.87
C GLU A 188 12.07 7.83 -14.71
N GLU A 189 11.04 7.45 -13.92
CA GLU A 189 9.95 8.38 -13.56
C GLU A 189 10.47 9.54 -12.70
N TRP A 190 11.31 9.25 -11.70
CA TRP A 190 11.90 10.25 -10.83
C TRP A 190 12.79 11.25 -11.58
N ARG A 191 13.56 10.78 -12.59
CA ARG A 191 14.37 11.64 -13.46
C ARG A 191 13.55 12.42 -14.47
N GLY A 192 12.28 12.09 -14.67
CA GLY A 192 11.42 12.70 -15.66
C GLY A 192 11.67 12.19 -17.11
N GLU A 193 12.29 11.04 -17.24
CA GLU A 193 12.48 10.38 -18.55
C GLU A 193 11.17 9.82 -19.08
N ILE A 194 10.38 9.20 -18.19
CA ILE A 194 9.02 8.69 -18.43
C ILE A 194 8.03 9.24 -17.40
N GLY A 195 6.73 9.07 -17.63
CA GLY A 195 5.69 9.49 -16.69
C GLY A 195 4.33 8.92 -17.03
N ARG A 196 3.41 8.90 -16.06
CA ARG A 196 2.03 8.41 -16.22
C ARG A 196 1.03 9.54 -16.42
N GLY A 197 1.35 10.73 -15.92
CA GLY A 197 0.57 11.94 -16.00
C GLY A 197 0.99 12.83 -17.19
N GLU A 198 0.56 14.09 -17.14
CA GLU A 198 0.88 15.10 -18.17
C GLU A 198 2.29 15.65 -17.99
N GLN A 199 2.73 15.77 -16.74
CA GLN A 199 4.04 16.28 -16.41
C GLN A 199 5.01 15.14 -16.08
N LYS A 200 6.30 15.37 -16.36
CA LYS A 200 7.38 14.43 -16.04
C LYS A 200 8.36 15.10 -15.08
N GLY A 201 8.90 14.33 -14.15
CA GLY A 201 9.85 14.82 -13.15
C GLY A 201 9.48 14.36 -11.74
N ARG A 202 9.95 15.09 -10.75
CA ARG A 202 9.77 14.78 -9.33
C ARG A 202 9.43 16.02 -8.51
N ILE A 203 8.94 15.79 -7.30
CA ILE A 203 8.85 16.82 -6.26
C ILE A 203 10.29 17.19 -5.86
N PRO A 204 10.67 18.48 -5.89
CA PRO A 204 12.02 18.90 -5.52
C PRO A 204 12.44 18.40 -4.12
N ALA A 205 13.75 18.24 -3.93
CA ALA A 205 14.36 17.69 -2.72
C ALA A 205 13.96 16.24 -2.37
N SER A 206 13.15 15.56 -3.18
CA SER A 206 12.82 14.15 -2.93
C SER A 206 14.00 13.21 -3.22
N LYS A 207 14.11 12.16 -2.42
CA LYS A 207 15.03 11.05 -2.61
C LYS A 207 14.30 9.90 -3.30
N ASN A 208 14.97 9.22 -4.24
CA ASN A 208 14.34 8.10 -4.93
C ASN A 208 14.72 6.77 -4.30
N VAL A 209 13.74 6.10 -3.75
CA VAL A 209 13.84 4.71 -3.29
C VAL A 209 12.66 3.92 -3.87
N PRO A 210 12.84 3.30 -5.06
CA PRO A 210 11.78 2.52 -5.69
C PRO A 210 11.26 1.43 -4.74
N SER A 211 9.95 1.45 -4.47
CA SER A 211 9.33 0.57 -3.46
C SER A 211 9.57 -0.91 -3.72
N VAL A 212 9.67 -1.31 -4.99
CA VAL A 212 9.95 -2.69 -5.40
C VAL A 212 11.27 -3.25 -4.86
N LYS A 213 12.23 -2.39 -4.49
CA LYS A 213 13.52 -2.79 -3.92
C LYS A 213 13.42 -3.30 -2.48
N ALA A 214 12.30 -3.08 -1.80
CA ALA A 214 12.03 -3.63 -0.48
C ALA A 214 11.60 -5.10 -0.51
N LEU A 215 11.37 -5.64 -1.71
CA LEU A 215 10.97 -7.03 -1.95
C LEU A 215 12.12 -7.80 -2.59
N GLU A 216 12.15 -9.13 -2.41
CA GLU A 216 13.19 -10.00 -2.93
C GLU A 216 12.67 -11.37 -3.36
N GLY A 217 13.49 -12.07 -4.14
CA GLY A 217 13.21 -13.42 -4.59
C GLY A 217 12.05 -13.53 -5.58
N GLU A 218 11.78 -14.76 -5.98
CA GLU A 218 10.73 -15.12 -6.94
C GLU A 218 9.34 -14.75 -6.42
N PHE A 219 9.11 -14.97 -5.13
CA PHE A 219 7.82 -14.74 -4.49
C PHE A 219 7.62 -13.30 -4.00
N ARG A 220 8.59 -12.41 -4.23
CA ARG A 220 8.49 -11.01 -3.80
C ARG A 220 8.25 -10.87 -2.31
N THR A 221 8.93 -11.68 -1.49
CA THR A 221 8.89 -11.59 -0.03
C THR A 221 9.54 -10.30 0.46
N TRP A 222 9.16 -9.85 1.64
CA TRP A 222 9.75 -8.66 2.23
C TRP A 222 11.16 -8.94 2.73
N LYS A 223 12.10 -8.10 2.36
CA LYS A 223 13.45 -8.08 2.90
C LYS A 223 13.45 -7.96 4.42
N ARG A 224 14.55 -8.35 5.03
CA ARG A 224 14.73 -8.18 6.47
C ARG A 224 14.80 -6.70 6.86
N PRO A 225 14.37 -6.33 8.08
CA PRO A 225 14.35 -4.93 8.53
C PRO A 225 15.67 -4.18 8.36
N GLU A 226 16.79 -4.84 8.63
CA GLU A 226 18.12 -4.27 8.48
C GLU A 226 18.52 -4.02 7.03
N GLU A 227 18.10 -4.88 6.10
CA GLU A 227 18.34 -4.69 4.66
C GLU A 227 17.51 -3.53 4.09
N ILE A 228 16.26 -3.40 4.57
CA ILE A 228 15.41 -2.25 4.24
C ILE A 228 16.04 -0.96 4.79
N ARG A 229 16.52 -0.96 6.04
CA ARG A 229 17.23 0.21 6.60
C ARG A 229 18.43 0.60 5.74
N ALA A 230 19.24 -0.37 5.33
CA ALA A 230 20.39 -0.12 4.47
C ALA A 230 19.99 0.45 3.10
N LEU A 231 18.89 -0.06 2.51
CA LEU A 231 18.34 0.45 1.27
C LEU A 231 17.94 1.93 1.37
N TYR A 232 17.25 2.31 2.44
CA TYR A 232 16.81 3.70 2.65
C TYR A 232 17.96 4.61 3.06
N ALA A 233 18.90 4.13 3.88
CA ALA A 233 20.12 4.88 4.23
C ALA A 233 20.96 5.21 3.00
N GLY A 234 21.05 4.30 2.01
CA GLY A 234 21.67 4.55 0.71
C GLY A 234 20.98 5.68 -0.09
N GLY A 235 19.71 5.96 0.20
CA GLY A 235 18.95 7.11 -0.29
C GLY A 235 18.95 8.32 0.65
N GLU A 236 19.82 8.35 1.66
CA GLU A 236 19.91 9.42 2.69
C GLU A 236 18.63 9.57 3.52
N VAL A 237 17.89 8.49 3.75
CA VAL A 237 16.68 8.45 4.55
C VAL A 237 16.95 7.62 5.80
N THR A 238 16.86 8.26 6.97
CA THR A 238 17.24 7.70 8.27
C THR A 238 16.08 7.78 9.27
N PRO A 239 16.00 6.89 10.30
CA PRO A 239 14.84 6.82 11.20
C PRO A 239 14.72 7.95 12.21
N ASP A 240 15.72 8.81 12.33
CA ASP A 240 15.74 9.99 13.18
C ASP A 240 14.94 11.18 12.62
N ARG A 241 14.51 11.06 11.35
CA ARG A 241 13.70 12.08 10.67
C ARG A 241 12.35 11.51 10.26
N PRO A 242 11.27 12.28 10.35
CA PRO A 242 9.99 11.92 9.75
C PRO A 242 10.12 11.74 8.23
N VAL A 243 9.31 10.83 7.68
CA VAL A 243 9.34 10.51 6.25
C VAL A 243 7.94 10.67 5.65
N ILE A 244 7.87 11.32 4.49
CA ILE A 244 6.68 11.30 3.64
C ILE A 244 7.02 10.50 2.38
N THR A 245 6.26 9.43 2.14
CA THR A 245 6.35 8.66 0.89
C THR A 245 5.36 9.16 -0.14
N TYR A 246 5.73 9.18 -1.41
CA TYR A 246 4.82 9.44 -2.52
C TYR A 246 5.15 8.58 -3.74
N CYS A 247 4.22 8.49 -4.69
CA CYS A 247 4.44 7.82 -5.98
C CYS A 247 3.62 8.53 -7.09
N ASN A 248 2.86 7.82 -7.91
CA ASN A 248 1.91 8.45 -8.83
C ASN A 248 0.54 8.71 -8.17
N ALA A 249 0.03 7.73 -7.40
CA ALA A 249 -1.35 7.71 -6.86
C ALA A 249 -1.41 7.13 -5.43
N GLY A 250 -0.33 7.17 -4.66
CA GLY A 250 -0.28 6.69 -3.28
C GLY A 250 -0.25 5.17 -3.11
N VAL A 251 -0.19 4.38 -4.17
CA VAL A 251 -0.17 2.91 -4.12
C VAL A 251 1.24 2.40 -3.81
N SER A 252 2.21 2.62 -4.69
CA SER A 252 3.62 2.25 -4.42
C SER A 252 4.20 3.02 -3.22
N ALA A 253 3.65 4.20 -2.90
CA ALA A 253 3.99 4.94 -1.69
C ALA A 253 3.54 4.20 -0.41
N ALA A 254 2.41 3.50 -0.43
CA ALA A 254 1.99 2.63 0.67
C ALA A 254 2.94 1.43 0.84
N VAL A 255 3.48 0.88 -0.27
CA VAL A 255 4.54 -0.16 -0.20
C VAL A 255 5.80 0.40 0.47
N GLY A 256 6.23 1.60 0.08
CA GLY A 256 7.37 2.29 0.71
C GLY A 256 7.13 2.59 2.19
N LEU A 257 5.93 3.04 2.56
CA LEU A 257 5.54 3.28 3.93
C LEU A 257 5.58 1.99 4.75
N PHE A 258 4.99 0.89 4.24
CA PHE A 258 5.01 -0.41 4.90
C PHE A 258 6.45 -0.91 5.12
N ALA A 259 7.30 -0.81 4.10
CA ALA A 259 8.73 -1.14 4.21
C ALA A 259 9.43 -0.37 5.34
N LEU A 260 9.20 0.95 5.40
CA LEU A 260 9.77 1.79 6.46
C LEU A 260 9.24 1.42 7.86
N LYS A 261 7.94 1.10 7.99
CA LYS A 261 7.37 0.59 9.25
C LYS A 261 7.99 -0.74 9.65
N LEU A 262 8.15 -1.66 8.70
CA LEU A 262 8.82 -2.95 8.91
C LEU A 262 10.29 -2.75 9.33
N ALA A 263 10.96 -1.74 8.79
CA ALA A 263 12.32 -1.35 9.18
C ALA A 263 12.39 -0.55 10.49
N GLY A 264 11.27 -0.27 11.14
CA GLY A 264 11.22 0.39 12.44
C GLY A 264 11.34 1.92 12.40
N PHE A 265 10.97 2.55 11.28
CA PHE A 265 10.85 4.02 11.22
C PHE A 265 9.62 4.48 12.00
N PRO A 266 9.77 5.36 13.00
CA PRO A 266 8.66 5.71 13.88
C PRO A 266 7.62 6.61 13.22
N ALA A 267 8.04 7.58 12.41
CA ALA A 267 7.20 8.61 11.82
C ALA A 267 7.24 8.54 10.30
N VAL A 268 6.24 7.85 9.71
CA VAL A 268 6.10 7.71 8.26
C VAL A 268 4.65 7.97 7.86
N THR A 269 4.46 8.83 6.87
CA THR A 269 3.14 9.16 6.31
C THR A 269 3.11 8.95 4.80
N ASN A 270 1.95 8.65 4.24
CA ASN A 270 1.72 8.53 2.81
C ASN A 270 1.08 9.81 2.25
N TYR A 271 1.75 10.48 1.35
CA TYR A 271 1.13 11.51 0.52
C TYR A 271 0.31 10.80 -0.57
N ALA A 272 -0.95 10.51 -0.24
CA ALA A 272 -1.79 9.65 -1.07
C ALA A 272 -2.19 10.29 -2.42
N GLY A 273 -2.33 11.61 -2.49
CA GLY A 273 -2.56 12.34 -3.75
C GLY A 273 -1.37 12.25 -4.70
N SER A 274 -0.16 12.17 -4.14
CA SER A 274 1.08 11.86 -4.85
C SER A 274 1.34 12.77 -6.06
N TRP A 275 1.97 12.20 -7.11
CA TRP A 275 2.32 12.95 -8.31
C TRP A 275 1.10 13.50 -9.04
N TYR A 276 0.00 12.74 -9.14
CA TYR A 276 -1.20 13.21 -9.82
C TYR A 276 -1.80 14.47 -9.18
N GLU A 277 -1.81 14.54 -7.85
CA GLU A 277 -2.24 15.76 -7.15
C GLU A 277 -1.19 16.89 -7.28
N TRP A 278 0.10 16.54 -7.18
CA TRP A 278 1.18 17.52 -7.29
C TRP A 278 1.21 18.20 -8.65
N GLU A 279 1.16 17.43 -9.75
CA GLU A 279 1.23 17.94 -11.11
C GLU A 279 -0.03 18.70 -11.55
N SER A 280 -1.17 18.52 -10.87
CA SER A 280 -2.42 19.20 -11.19
C SER A 280 -2.42 20.69 -10.83
N ASP A 281 -1.53 21.13 -9.94
CA ASP A 281 -1.34 22.54 -9.60
C ASP A 281 -0.11 23.09 -10.35
N PRO A 282 -0.31 23.94 -11.38
CA PRO A 282 0.81 24.47 -12.18
C PRO A 282 1.77 25.37 -11.38
N ALA A 283 1.39 25.81 -10.19
CA ALA A 283 2.26 26.56 -9.30
C ALA A 283 3.27 25.68 -8.55
N ASN A 284 3.09 24.36 -8.56
CA ASN A 284 4.02 23.46 -7.91
C ASN A 284 5.31 23.28 -8.72
N PRO A 285 6.48 23.44 -8.09
CA PRO A 285 7.74 23.25 -8.78
C PRO A 285 7.97 21.77 -9.14
N ILE A 286 8.59 21.55 -10.29
CA ILE A 286 8.96 20.23 -10.80
C ILE A 286 10.46 20.22 -11.09
N GLU A 287 11.17 19.21 -10.60
CA GLU A 287 12.59 18.99 -10.86
C GLU A 287 12.78 17.80 -11.81
N LYS A 288 13.78 17.87 -12.69
CA LYS A 288 14.15 16.84 -13.69
C LYS A 288 15.66 16.58 -13.64
N GLY A 289 16.09 15.40 -14.13
CA GLY A 289 17.51 15.01 -14.25
C GLY A 289 18.09 14.18 -13.13
#